data_85b37b44c9f1472b8e8e61b3e3b92f70
#
_entry.id   85b37b44c9f1472b8e8e61b3e3b92f70
#
_cell.length_a   1.000
_cell.length_b   1.000
_cell.length_c   1.000
_cell.angle_alpha   90.00
_cell.angle_beta   90.00
_cell.angle_gamma   90.00
#
_symmetry.space_group_name_H-M   'P 1'
#
loop_
_entity.id
_entity.type
_entity.pdbx_description
1 polymer ?
#
loop_
_entity_poly.entity_id
_entity_poly.type
_entity_poly.pdbx_seq_one_letter_code
_entity_poly.pdbx_strand_id
1 'polypeptide(L)'
;MTAALTVVGWLDLVAAVVLAGGLLHARLVGEPSPAGRRVLGRAALALAIVLPLEFGLTALRMYDVSGVSGAALVWDLLRARWGELWALRCLGLAVLASSTRLAAALAVPWLLLRSLQGHAGAHGPVPALIDWLHLTAAALWIGSLVQLALLPRPLPAVVAERVRTVATLALAVLVPAGVYAAVLHVQRLDLLIRSPYGLALLAKLALAAVLVALGAASHFRHVPALRRGESAAPARLARAVGAELAIAAAVLLVTSLLGALPMPHDHPP
;
A
#
# COMPACT_ATOMS: atom_id res chain seq x y z
N MET A 1 -12.81 -3.90 18.36
CA MET A 1 -11.79 -4.69 17.64
C MET A 1 -11.61 -4.22 16.19
N THR A 2 -12.64 -4.25 15.32
CA THR A 2 -12.54 -3.89 13.87
C THR A 2 -11.89 -2.53 13.63
N ALA A 3 -12.29 -1.46 14.34
CA ALA A 3 -11.70 -0.12 14.17
C ALA A 3 -10.18 -0.10 14.46
N ALA A 4 -9.74 -0.77 15.53
CA ALA A 4 -8.31 -0.84 15.88
C ALA A 4 -7.51 -1.59 14.79
N LEU A 5 -8.02 -2.73 14.31
CA LEU A 5 -7.41 -3.48 13.22
C LEU A 5 -7.35 -2.65 11.93
N THR A 6 -8.42 -1.90 11.61
CA THR A 6 -8.44 -1.02 10.45
C THR A 6 -7.38 0.09 10.55
N VAL A 7 -7.28 0.76 11.70
CA VAL A 7 -6.30 1.85 11.87
C VAL A 7 -4.87 1.33 11.82
N VAL A 8 -4.57 0.24 12.55
CA VAL A 8 -3.23 -0.36 12.57
C VAL A 8 -2.85 -0.90 11.19
N GLY A 9 -3.75 -1.61 10.51
CA GLY A 9 -3.53 -2.10 9.15
C GLY A 9 -3.38 -0.98 8.12
N TRP A 10 -4.08 0.16 8.29
CA TRP A 10 -3.87 1.34 7.45
C TRP A 10 -2.49 1.97 7.66
N LEU A 11 -2.06 2.12 8.90
CA LEU A 11 -0.73 2.64 9.22
C LEU A 11 0.37 1.71 8.67
N ASP A 12 0.19 0.39 8.78
CA ASP A 12 1.08 -0.60 8.16
C ASP A 12 1.15 -0.41 6.64
N LEU A 13 0.01 -0.36 5.95
CA LEU A 13 -0.04 -0.17 4.50
C LEU A 13 0.61 1.15 4.06
N VAL A 14 0.28 2.26 4.71
CA VAL A 14 0.85 3.57 4.37
C VAL A 14 2.37 3.56 4.57
N ALA A 15 2.84 3.08 5.71
CA ALA A 15 4.27 3.05 6.00
C ALA A 15 5.03 2.08 5.08
N ALA A 16 4.46 0.90 4.79
CA ALA A 16 5.05 -0.07 3.87
C ALA A 16 5.13 0.47 2.43
N VAL A 17 4.07 1.09 1.94
CA VAL A 17 4.01 1.68 0.60
C VAL A 17 4.98 2.85 0.47
N VAL A 18 5.07 3.72 1.48
CA VAL A 18 6.01 4.86 1.48
C VAL A 18 7.45 4.37 1.54
N LEU A 19 7.78 3.43 2.42
CA LEU A 19 9.14 2.90 2.55
C LEU A 19 9.56 2.14 1.28
N ALA A 20 8.85 1.08 0.92
CA ALA A 20 9.20 0.24 -0.22
C ALA A 20 9.15 1.04 -1.54
N GLY A 21 8.09 1.82 -1.76
CA GLY A 21 7.93 2.63 -2.96
C GLY A 21 8.97 3.75 -3.07
N GLY A 22 9.37 4.37 -1.96
CA GLY A 22 10.44 5.36 -1.96
C GLY A 22 11.84 4.75 -2.22
N LEU A 23 12.10 3.54 -1.75
CA LEU A 23 13.32 2.78 -2.09
C LEU A 23 13.33 2.40 -3.58
N LEU A 24 12.20 1.98 -4.13
CA LEU A 24 12.05 1.69 -5.56
C LEU A 24 12.19 2.96 -6.41
N HIS A 25 11.63 4.09 -5.95
CA HIS A 25 11.84 5.39 -6.59
C HIS A 25 13.33 5.76 -6.66
N ALA A 26 14.07 5.57 -5.57
CA ALA A 26 15.51 5.83 -5.53
C ALA A 26 16.27 5.02 -6.59
N ARG A 27 15.81 3.82 -6.89
CA ARG A 27 16.44 2.91 -7.86
C ARG A 27 16.08 3.23 -9.31
N LEU A 28 14.82 3.65 -9.56
CA LEU A 28 14.25 3.74 -10.92
C LEU A 28 14.12 5.17 -11.44
N VAL A 29 13.96 6.14 -10.54
CA VAL A 29 13.68 7.54 -10.91
C VAL A 29 14.84 8.46 -10.56
N GLY A 30 15.30 8.41 -9.32
CA GLY A 30 16.39 9.25 -8.84
C GLY A 30 16.46 9.30 -7.31
N GLU A 31 17.60 9.75 -6.82
CA GLU A 31 17.89 9.82 -5.38
C GLU A 31 16.87 10.69 -4.62
N PRO A 32 16.40 10.22 -3.45
CA PRO A 32 15.52 11.00 -2.60
C PRO A 32 16.18 12.29 -2.09
N SER A 33 15.39 13.36 -2.03
CA SER A 33 15.82 14.59 -1.35
C SER A 33 16.12 14.35 0.14
N PRO A 34 16.79 15.29 0.85
CA PRO A 34 16.96 15.18 2.31
C PRO A 34 15.63 15.04 3.05
N ALA A 35 14.57 15.70 2.59
CA ALA A 35 13.20 15.52 3.11
C ALA A 35 12.64 14.13 2.80
N GLY A 36 12.86 13.64 1.58
CA GLY A 36 12.49 12.29 1.17
C GLY A 36 13.15 11.21 2.02
N ARG A 37 14.46 11.31 2.28
CA ARG A 37 15.17 10.38 3.18
C ARG A 37 14.63 10.39 4.61
N ARG A 38 14.30 11.58 5.15
CA ARG A 38 13.66 11.66 6.48
C ARG A 38 12.31 10.98 6.51
N VAL A 39 11.51 11.09 5.45
CA VAL A 39 10.22 10.41 5.36
C VAL A 39 10.40 8.90 5.28
N LEU A 40 11.38 8.38 4.55
CA LEU A 40 11.71 6.94 4.55
C LEU A 40 12.09 6.45 5.95
N GLY A 41 12.94 7.17 6.67
CA GLY A 41 13.30 6.85 8.05
C GLY A 41 12.08 6.84 9.00
N ARG A 42 11.18 7.82 8.85
CA ARG A 42 9.93 7.86 9.63
C ARG A 42 8.99 6.72 9.29
N ALA A 43 8.91 6.32 8.02
CA ALA A 43 8.12 5.18 7.60
C ALA A 43 8.68 3.86 8.18
N ALA A 44 10.00 3.69 8.18
CA ALA A 44 10.65 2.55 8.83
C ALA A 44 10.39 2.52 10.34
N LEU A 45 10.50 3.67 11.02
CA LEU A 45 10.18 3.79 12.45
C LEU A 45 8.69 3.48 12.72
N ALA A 46 7.79 4.00 11.90
CA ALA A 46 6.36 3.70 12.02
C ALA A 46 6.10 2.19 11.91
N LEU A 47 6.73 1.51 10.94
CA LEU A 47 6.62 0.05 10.82
C LEU A 47 7.20 -0.69 12.03
N ALA A 48 8.30 -0.22 12.60
CA ALA A 48 8.90 -0.81 13.81
C ALA A 48 7.95 -0.74 15.02
N ILE A 49 7.01 0.22 15.03
CA ILE A 49 5.97 0.36 16.06
C ILE A 49 4.71 -0.44 15.68
N VAL A 50 4.30 -0.32 14.42
CA VAL A 50 3.03 -0.89 13.94
C VAL A 50 3.07 -2.41 13.87
N LEU A 51 4.18 -3.03 13.46
CA LEU A 51 4.28 -4.49 13.38
C LEU A 51 4.09 -5.18 14.74
N PRO A 52 4.70 -4.74 15.85
CA PRO A 52 4.38 -5.28 17.18
C PRO A 52 2.93 -5.05 17.63
N LEU A 53 2.34 -3.90 17.27
CA LEU A 53 0.93 -3.61 17.55
C LEU A 53 0.00 -4.55 16.78
N GLU A 54 0.29 -4.82 15.50
CA GLU A 54 -0.45 -5.80 14.68
C GLU A 54 -0.38 -7.19 15.31
N PHE A 55 0.80 -7.61 15.78
CA PHE A 55 0.97 -8.87 16.50
C PHE A 55 0.11 -8.92 17.77
N GLY A 56 0.16 -7.88 18.61
CA GLY A 56 -0.63 -7.79 19.83
C GLY A 56 -2.14 -7.85 19.58
N LEU A 57 -2.64 -7.11 18.57
CA LEU A 57 -4.06 -7.16 18.22
C LEU A 57 -4.48 -8.53 17.67
N THR A 58 -3.60 -9.20 16.91
CA THR A 58 -3.86 -10.55 16.43
C THR A 58 -3.90 -11.55 17.60
N ALA A 59 -2.99 -11.43 18.55
CA ALA A 59 -2.97 -12.25 19.76
C ALA A 59 -4.25 -12.05 20.60
N LEU A 60 -4.70 -10.80 20.77
CA LEU A 60 -5.97 -10.50 21.46
C LEU A 60 -7.18 -11.14 20.77
N ARG A 61 -7.23 -11.04 19.43
CA ARG A 61 -8.28 -11.67 18.64
C ARG A 61 -8.27 -13.20 18.78
N MET A 62 -7.08 -13.81 18.78
CA MET A 62 -6.94 -15.25 18.97
C MET A 62 -7.34 -15.69 20.39
N TYR A 63 -7.01 -14.89 21.41
CA TYR A 63 -7.46 -15.11 22.78
C TYR A 63 -8.99 -15.11 22.88
N ASP A 64 -9.66 -14.13 22.29
CA ASP A 64 -11.13 -14.01 22.29
C ASP A 64 -11.81 -15.27 21.67
N VAL A 65 -11.14 -15.93 20.71
CA VAL A 65 -11.68 -17.11 20.02
C VAL A 65 -11.31 -18.42 20.71
N SER A 66 -10.07 -18.56 21.18
CA SER A 66 -9.53 -19.85 21.70
C SER A 66 -9.54 -19.97 23.22
N GLY A 67 -9.61 -18.85 23.94
CA GLY A 67 -9.44 -18.82 25.40
C GLY A 67 -8.03 -19.12 25.88
N VAL A 68 -7.08 -19.43 25.01
CA VAL A 68 -5.67 -19.68 25.34
C VAL A 68 -4.98 -18.36 25.64
N SER A 69 -4.23 -18.25 26.72
CA SER A 69 -3.58 -17.00 27.15
C SER A 69 -2.10 -17.19 27.50
N GLY A 70 -1.41 -16.06 27.64
CA GLY A 70 -0.03 -16.03 28.12
C GLY A 70 0.99 -16.52 27.08
N ALA A 71 2.08 -17.13 27.58
CA ALA A 71 3.20 -17.57 26.75
C ALA A 71 2.83 -18.63 25.72
N ALA A 72 1.86 -19.49 26.01
CA ALA A 72 1.38 -20.51 25.09
C ALA A 72 0.78 -19.89 23.82
N LEU A 73 -0.11 -18.90 23.99
CA LEU A 73 -0.70 -18.18 22.84
C LEU A 73 0.36 -17.50 21.97
N VAL A 74 1.31 -16.80 22.60
CA VAL A 74 2.41 -16.13 21.88
C VAL A 74 3.24 -17.15 21.10
N TRP A 75 3.54 -18.28 21.71
CA TRP A 75 4.33 -19.35 21.10
C TRP A 75 3.61 -20.01 19.91
N ASP A 76 2.31 -20.30 20.08
CA ASP A 76 1.49 -20.88 19.02
C ASP A 76 1.33 -19.90 17.84
N LEU A 77 1.13 -18.62 18.14
CA LEU A 77 1.03 -17.58 17.12
C LEU A 77 2.34 -17.40 16.34
N LEU A 78 3.50 -17.42 17.02
CA LEU A 78 4.82 -17.32 16.36
C LEU A 78 5.12 -18.52 15.48
N ARG A 79 4.67 -19.73 15.85
CA ARG A 79 4.84 -20.94 15.05
C ARG A 79 3.85 -21.10 13.93
N ALA A 80 2.74 -20.36 13.97
CA ALA A 80 1.80 -20.32 12.89
C ALA A 80 2.44 -19.65 11.65
N ARG A 81 2.06 -20.09 10.45
CA ARG A 81 2.53 -19.48 9.18
C ARG A 81 2.45 -17.96 9.19
N TRP A 82 1.39 -17.40 9.78
CA TRP A 82 1.23 -15.95 9.89
C TRP A 82 2.36 -15.30 10.72
N GLY A 83 2.71 -15.91 11.87
CA GLY A 83 3.77 -15.42 12.74
C GLY A 83 5.17 -15.55 12.13
N GLU A 84 5.43 -16.64 11.41
CA GLU A 84 6.68 -16.82 10.66
C GLU A 84 6.86 -15.70 9.62
N LEU A 85 5.81 -15.40 8.85
CA LEU A 85 5.82 -14.31 7.86
C LEU A 85 5.97 -12.95 8.54
N TRP A 86 5.34 -12.74 9.71
CA TRP A 86 5.49 -11.55 10.53
C TRP A 86 6.95 -11.36 11.00
N ALA A 87 7.58 -12.42 11.50
CA ALA A 87 8.97 -12.37 11.92
C ALA A 87 9.90 -12.04 10.75
N LEU A 88 9.68 -12.65 9.59
CA LEU A 88 10.41 -12.32 8.36
C LEU A 88 10.21 -10.86 7.92
N ARG A 89 9.00 -10.29 8.10
CA ARG A 89 8.77 -8.86 7.84
C ARG A 89 9.55 -7.98 8.80
N CYS A 90 9.62 -8.33 10.09
CA CYS A 90 10.42 -7.60 11.07
C CYS A 90 11.91 -7.64 10.73
N LEU A 91 12.45 -8.81 10.38
CA LEU A 91 13.85 -8.97 9.96
C LEU A 91 14.15 -8.19 8.67
N GLY A 92 13.28 -8.30 7.68
CA GLY A 92 13.41 -7.56 6.43
C GLY A 92 13.34 -6.05 6.62
N LEU A 93 12.53 -5.55 7.56
CA LEU A 93 12.45 -4.13 7.89
C LEU A 93 13.82 -3.57 8.34
N ALA A 94 14.60 -4.32 9.12
CA ALA A 94 15.94 -3.89 9.53
C ALA A 94 16.87 -3.64 8.32
N VAL A 95 16.74 -4.48 7.28
CA VAL A 95 17.49 -4.28 6.02
C VAL A 95 16.92 -3.10 5.23
N LEU A 96 15.62 -2.97 5.10
CA LEU A 96 14.99 -1.86 4.39
C LEU A 96 15.30 -0.50 5.02
N ALA A 97 15.40 -0.45 6.35
CA ALA A 97 15.76 0.77 7.10
C ALA A 97 17.19 1.26 6.80
N SER A 98 18.09 0.41 6.29
CA SER A 98 19.45 0.79 5.92
C SER A 98 19.54 1.70 4.69
N SER A 99 18.45 1.82 3.91
CA SER A 99 18.36 2.65 2.67
C SER A 99 19.47 2.39 1.66
N THR A 100 20.01 1.17 1.62
CA THR A 100 21.06 0.72 0.70
C THR A 100 20.47 0.24 -0.63
N ARG A 101 21.34 -0.01 -1.61
CA ARG A 101 20.92 -0.66 -2.88
C ARG A 101 20.29 -2.04 -2.64
N LEU A 102 20.76 -2.77 -1.62
CA LEU A 102 20.19 -4.04 -1.21
C LEU A 102 18.76 -3.86 -0.67
N ALA A 103 18.51 -2.83 0.14
CA ALA A 103 17.18 -2.50 0.62
C ALA A 103 16.19 -2.28 -0.54
N ALA A 104 16.59 -1.54 -1.57
CA ALA A 104 15.75 -1.32 -2.76
C ALA A 104 15.46 -2.63 -3.52
N ALA A 105 16.42 -3.54 -3.62
CA ALA A 105 16.22 -4.86 -4.25
C ALA A 105 15.29 -5.75 -3.41
N LEU A 106 15.40 -5.69 -2.09
CA LEU A 106 14.57 -6.49 -1.16
C LEU A 106 13.19 -5.90 -0.89
N ALA A 107 12.94 -4.64 -1.27
CA ALA A 107 11.63 -4.00 -1.06
C ALA A 107 10.50 -4.78 -1.77
N VAL A 108 10.74 -5.30 -2.97
CA VAL A 108 9.75 -6.07 -3.75
C VAL A 108 9.43 -7.42 -3.09
N PRO A 109 10.40 -8.32 -2.79
CA PRO A 109 10.09 -9.57 -2.09
C PRO A 109 9.58 -9.34 -0.65
N TRP A 110 9.97 -8.24 0.01
CA TRP A 110 9.43 -7.91 1.33
C TRP A 110 7.92 -7.61 1.29
N LEU A 111 7.43 -6.95 0.25
CA LEU A 111 5.99 -6.73 0.05
C LEU A 111 5.23 -8.06 -0.19
N LEU A 112 5.88 -9.10 -0.73
CA LEU A 112 5.28 -10.43 -0.88
C LEU A 112 4.89 -11.03 0.48
N LEU A 113 5.72 -10.83 1.51
CA LEU A 113 5.41 -11.33 2.86
C LEU A 113 4.08 -10.74 3.37
N ARG A 114 3.80 -9.47 3.05
CA ARG A 114 2.52 -8.81 3.39
C ARG A 114 1.33 -9.43 2.66
N SER A 115 1.47 -9.70 1.36
CA SER A 115 0.43 -10.35 0.56
C SER A 115 0.16 -11.78 1.00
N LEU A 116 1.19 -12.52 1.41
CA LEU A 116 1.07 -13.88 1.95
C LEU A 116 0.40 -13.92 3.33
N GLN A 117 0.53 -12.86 4.14
CA GLN A 117 -0.16 -12.74 5.43
C GLN A 117 -1.64 -12.38 5.31
N GLY A 118 -2.01 -11.73 4.20
CA GLY A 118 -3.37 -11.26 3.94
C GLY A 118 -4.32 -12.35 3.44
N HIS A 119 -5.58 -11.96 3.20
CA HIS A 119 -6.61 -12.86 2.65
C HIS A 119 -6.20 -13.51 1.33
N ALA A 120 -5.48 -12.80 0.46
CA ALA A 120 -5.00 -13.35 -0.81
C ALA A 120 -4.12 -14.59 -0.60
N GLY A 121 -3.26 -14.59 0.46
CA GLY A 121 -2.45 -15.74 0.83
C GLY A 121 -3.24 -16.95 1.29
N ALA A 122 -4.42 -16.74 1.86
CA ALA A 122 -5.33 -17.81 2.27
C ALA A 122 -6.04 -18.49 1.08
N HIS A 123 -6.23 -17.74 -0.03
CA HIS A 123 -6.84 -18.26 -1.26
C HIS A 123 -5.87 -18.97 -2.21
N GLY A 124 -4.60 -19.06 -1.86
CA GLY A 124 -3.60 -19.79 -2.62
C GLY A 124 -2.55 -18.92 -3.31
N PRO A 125 -1.61 -19.54 -4.08
CA PRO A 125 -0.44 -18.83 -4.60
C PRO A 125 -0.77 -17.81 -5.70
N VAL A 126 -1.76 -18.07 -6.56
CA VAL A 126 -2.12 -17.16 -7.66
C VAL A 126 -2.74 -15.87 -7.14
N PRO A 127 -3.77 -15.89 -6.25
CA PRO A 127 -4.27 -14.67 -5.61
C PRO A 127 -3.19 -13.89 -4.85
N ALA A 128 -2.31 -14.58 -4.12
CA ALA A 128 -1.20 -13.94 -3.40
C ALA A 128 -0.22 -13.25 -4.35
N LEU A 129 0.11 -13.86 -5.48
CA LEU A 129 0.99 -13.28 -6.50
C LEU A 129 0.37 -12.02 -7.12
N ILE A 130 -0.92 -12.06 -7.45
CA ILE A 130 -1.63 -10.92 -8.04
C ILE A 130 -1.76 -9.77 -7.04
N ASP A 131 -2.08 -10.06 -5.77
CA ASP A 131 -2.10 -9.05 -4.71
C ASP A 131 -0.71 -8.43 -4.51
N TRP A 132 0.36 -9.24 -4.52
CA TRP A 132 1.73 -8.76 -4.45
C TRP A 132 2.11 -7.84 -5.61
N LEU A 133 1.74 -8.19 -6.85
CA LEU A 133 1.98 -7.33 -8.02
C LEU A 133 1.21 -6.03 -7.90
N HIS A 134 -0.05 -6.09 -7.46
CA HIS A 134 -0.89 -4.92 -7.19
C HIS A 134 -0.28 -4.03 -6.11
N LEU A 135 0.11 -4.60 -4.98
CA LEU A 135 0.72 -3.87 -3.86
C LEU A 135 2.08 -3.25 -4.26
N THR A 136 2.90 -3.97 -5.02
CA THR A 136 4.19 -3.48 -5.52
C THR A 136 4.01 -2.31 -6.49
N ALA A 137 3.06 -2.39 -7.41
CA ALA A 137 2.74 -1.32 -8.33
C ALA A 137 2.16 -0.09 -7.60
N ALA A 138 1.28 -0.30 -6.61
CA ALA A 138 0.76 0.77 -5.76
C ALA A 138 1.87 1.44 -4.96
N ALA A 139 2.78 0.67 -4.37
CA ALA A 139 3.92 1.18 -3.62
C ALA A 139 4.83 2.04 -4.52
N LEU A 140 5.17 1.54 -5.71
CA LEU A 140 6.01 2.27 -6.65
C LEU A 140 5.35 3.59 -7.10
N TRP A 141 4.06 3.58 -7.42
CA TRP A 141 3.35 4.79 -7.81
C TRP A 141 3.26 5.79 -6.66
N ILE A 142 2.67 5.40 -5.52
CA ILE A 142 2.45 6.29 -4.37
C ILE A 142 3.78 6.76 -3.77
N GLY A 143 4.75 5.86 -3.61
CA GLY A 143 6.08 6.21 -3.13
C GLY A 143 6.79 7.22 -4.04
N SER A 144 6.63 7.08 -5.37
CA SER A 144 7.18 8.06 -6.32
C SER A 144 6.48 9.42 -6.23
N LEU A 145 5.16 9.47 -6.00
CA LEU A 145 4.43 10.72 -5.76
C LEU A 145 4.88 11.39 -4.46
N VAL A 146 5.10 10.62 -3.39
CA VAL A 146 5.63 11.14 -2.12
C VAL A 146 7.01 11.76 -2.32
N GLN A 147 7.92 11.06 -3.01
CA GLN A 147 9.26 11.59 -3.29
C GLN A 147 9.20 12.84 -4.17
N LEU A 148 8.34 12.86 -5.21
CA LEU A 148 8.13 14.03 -6.05
C LEU A 148 7.60 15.24 -5.26
N ALA A 149 6.66 15.03 -4.35
CA ALA A 149 6.10 16.08 -3.49
C ALA A 149 7.15 16.72 -2.57
N LEU A 150 8.19 15.96 -2.20
CA LEU A 150 9.24 16.35 -1.27
C LEU A 150 10.50 16.91 -1.97
N LEU A 151 10.48 17.02 -3.30
CA LEU A 151 11.59 17.65 -4.02
C LEU A 151 11.60 19.17 -3.80
N PRO A 152 12.82 19.77 -3.70
CA PRO A 152 12.94 21.22 -3.68
C PRO A 152 12.44 21.85 -4.99
N ARG A 153 12.03 23.09 -4.90
CA ARG A 153 11.58 23.86 -6.09
C ARG A 153 12.70 24.76 -6.60
N PRO A 154 12.75 24.99 -7.92
CA PRO A 154 11.83 24.56 -8.97
C PRO A 154 11.92 23.06 -9.24
N LEU A 155 10.76 22.42 -9.52
CA LEU A 155 10.68 20.99 -9.76
C LEU A 155 11.32 20.63 -11.12
N PRO A 156 12.33 19.72 -11.16
CA PRO A 156 12.93 19.32 -12.44
C PRO A 156 11.95 18.55 -13.33
N ALA A 157 11.72 19.05 -14.54
CA ALA A 157 10.79 18.44 -15.50
C ALA A 157 11.18 16.98 -15.84
N VAL A 158 12.47 16.67 -15.87
CA VAL A 158 12.96 15.30 -16.14
C VAL A 158 12.52 14.32 -15.05
N VAL A 159 12.54 14.73 -13.78
CA VAL A 159 12.09 13.87 -12.68
C VAL A 159 10.57 13.65 -12.74
N ALA A 160 9.81 14.72 -13.01
CA ALA A 160 8.36 14.63 -13.19
C ALA A 160 7.99 13.67 -14.36
N GLU A 161 8.76 13.70 -15.43
CA GLU A 161 8.58 12.81 -16.59
C GLU A 161 8.87 11.35 -16.25
N ARG A 162 9.95 11.08 -15.52
CA ARG A 162 10.26 9.71 -15.05
C ARG A 162 9.17 9.18 -14.12
N VAL A 163 8.68 10.01 -13.18
CA VAL A 163 7.56 9.64 -12.31
C VAL A 163 6.30 9.35 -13.13
N ARG A 164 6.02 10.16 -14.17
CA ARG A 164 4.91 9.92 -15.10
C ARG A 164 5.01 8.56 -15.76
N THR A 165 6.19 8.19 -16.28
CA THR A 165 6.44 6.89 -16.92
C THR A 165 6.21 5.74 -15.93
N VAL A 166 6.79 5.85 -14.73
CA VAL A 166 6.63 4.86 -13.66
C VAL A 166 5.17 4.70 -13.26
N ALA A 167 4.44 5.81 -13.10
CA ALA A 167 3.01 5.80 -12.77
C ALA A 167 2.17 5.11 -13.86
N THR A 168 2.49 5.34 -15.13
CA THR A 168 1.81 4.67 -16.26
C THR A 168 2.02 3.15 -16.25
N LEU A 169 3.27 2.71 -16.03
CA LEU A 169 3.59 1.29 -15.92
C LEU A 169 2.93 0.65 -14.70
N ALA A 170 2.94 1.34 -13.56
CA ALA A 170 2.27 0.88 -12.36
C ALA A 170 0.75 0.72 -12.59
N LEU A 171 0.12 1.69 -13.27
CA LEU A 171 -1.31 1.65 -13.58
C LEU A 171 -1.67 0.48 -14.50
N ALA A 172 -0.80 0.14 -15.48
CA ALA A 172 -0.97 -1.01 -16.36
C ALA A 172 -0.98 -2.36 -15.59
N VAL A 173 -0.37 -2.42 -14.41
CA VAL A 173 -0.44 -3.58 -13.51
C VAL A 173 -1.60 -3.46 -12.54
N LEU A 174 -1.83 -2.27 -11.97
CA LEU A 174 -2.85 -2.03 -10.94
C LEU A 174 -4.26 -2.32 -11.44
N VAL A 175 -4.60 -1.90 -12.67
CA VAL A 175 -5.95 -2.06 -13.19
C VAL A 175 -6.32 -3.54 -13.37
N PRO A 176 -5.56 -4.36 -14.13
CA PRO A 176 -5.93 -5.76 -14.31
C PRO A 176 -5.87 -6.56 -12.99
N ALA A 177 -4.86 -6.30 -12.13
CA ALA A 177 -4.78 -6.97 -10.83
C ALA A 177 -5.94 -6.58 -9.91
N GLY A 178 -6.38 -5.32 -9.93
CA GLY A 178 -7.54 -4.83 -9.18
C GLY A 178 -8.85 -5.42 -9.69
N VAL A 179 -9.03 -5.56 -11.00
CA VAL A 179 -10.20 -6.21 -11.60
C VAL A 179 -10.24 -7.70 -11.20
N TYR A 180 -9.13 -8.40 -11.31
CA TYR A 180 -9.04 -9.79 -10.87
C TYR A 180 -9.43 -9.95 -9.40
N ALA A 181 -8.86 -9.13 -8.51
CA ALA A 181 -9.18 -9.17 -7.09
C ALA A 181 -10.67 -8.88 -6.84
N ALA A 182 -11.26 -7.91 -7.53
CA ALA A 182 -12.68 -7.60 -7.40
C ALA A 182 -13.56 -8.79 -7.84
N VAL A 183 -13.26 -9.42 -8.98
CA VAL A 183 -14.00 -10.60 -9.47
C VAL A 183 -13.87 -11.79 -8.51
N LEU A 184 -12.67 -12.02 -7.97
CA LEU A 184 -12.43 -13.12 -7.02
C LEU A 184 -13.27 -12.98 -5.74
N HIS A 185 -13.42 -11.74 -5.23
CA HIS A 185 -14.11 -11.48 -3.96
C HIS A 185 -15.62 -11.24 -4.11
N VAL A 186 -16.10 -11.00 -5.33
CA VAL A 186 -17.51 -10.73 -5.62
C VAL A 186 -18.11 -11.91 -6.37
N GLN A 187 -18.50 -12.94 -5.64
CA GLN A 187 -19.18 -14.10 -6.24
C GLN A 187 -20.66 -13.82 -6.59
N ARG A 188 -21.27 -12.82 -5.94
CA ARG A 188 -22.68 -12.44 -6.12
C ARG A 188 -22.83 -10.93 -6.18
N LEU A 189 -23.38 -10.40 -7.28
CA LEU A 189 -23.55 -8.96 -7.50
C LEU A 189 -24.49 -8.27 -6.50
N ASP A 190 -25.50 -8.99 -5.99
CA ASP A 190 -26.41 -8.46 -4.98
C ASP A 190 -25.71 -8.14 -3.65
N LEU A 191 -24.64 -8.88 -3.30
CA LEU A 191 -23.85 -8.65 -2.09
C LEU A 191 -23.00 -7.36 -2.17
N LEU A 192 -22.75 -6.84 -3.37
CA LEU A 192 -22.03 -5.55 -3.53
C LEU A 192 -22.77 -4.40 -2.87
N ILE A 193 -24.10 -4.40 -2.92
CA ILE A 193 -24.92 -3.29 -2.37
C ILE A 193 -25.57 -3.66 -1.03
N ARG A 194 -25.59 -4.95 -0.66
CA ARG A 194 -26.27 -5.42 0.56
C ARG A 194 -25.33 -5.80 1.70
N SER A 195 -24.01 -5.90 1.45
CA SER A 195 -23.04 -6.24 2.50
C SER A 195 -22.13 -5.05 2.85
N PRO A 196 -21.68 -4.92 4.10
CA PRO A 196 -20.68 -3.92 4.48
C PRO A 196 -19.39 -4.04 3.67
N TYR A 197 -18.96 -5.26 3.35
CA TYR A 197 -17.82 -5.54 2.51
C TYR A 197 -18.02 -5.01 1.09
N GLY A 198 -19.17 -5.29 0.48
CA GLY A 198 -19.50 -4.82 -0.87
C GLY A 198 -19.53 -3.29 -0.96
N LEU A 199 -20.15 -2.61 0.01
CA LEU A 199 -20.18 -1.15 0.07
C LEU A 199 -18.76 -0.56 0.22
N ALA A 200 -17.92 -1.15 1.06
CA ALA A 200 -16.52 -0.74 1.17
C ALA A 200 -15.75 -0.97 -0.14
N LEU A 201 -15.99 -2.09 -0.84
CA LEU A 201 -15.39 -2.35 -2.15
C LEU A 201 -15.83 -1.32 -3.20
N LEU A 202 -17.12 -0.97 -3.26
CA LEU A 202 -17.63 0.08 -4.15
C LEU A 202 -16.98 1.44 -3.83
N ALA A 203 -16.85 1.80 -2.55
CA ALA A 203 -16.15 3.01 -2.15
C ALA A 203 -14.68 3.00 -2.60
N LYS A 204 -13.96 1.88 -2.45
CA LYS A 204 -12.59 1.70 -2.95
C LYS A 204 -12.51 1.90 -4.46
N LEU A 205 -13.43 1.30 -5.23
CA LEU A 205 -13.45 1.42 -6.70
C LEU A 205 -13.73 2.86 -7.14
N ALA A 206 -14.66 3.56 -6.48
CA ALA A 206 -14.94 4.96 -6.76
C ALA A 206 -13.72 5.86 -6.48
N LEU A 207 -13.07 5.69 -5.33
CA LEU A 207 -11.84 6.41 -4.99
C LEU A 207 -10.70 6.10 -5.97
N ALA A 208 -10.55 4.83 -6.38
CA ALA A 208 -9.56 4.42 -7.38
C ALA A 208 -9.82 5.08 -8.74
N ALA A 209 -11.09 5.16 -9.17
CA ALA A 209 -11.46 5.87 -10.41
C ALA A 209 -11.10 7.37 -10.35
N VAL A 210 -11.36 8.03 -9.21
CA VAL A 210 -10.94 9.43 -8.99
C VAL A 210 -9.43 9.56 -9.04
N LEU A 211 -8.70 8.64 -8.39
CA LEU A 211 -7.22 8.63 -8.39
C LEU A 211 -6.66 8.47 -9.80
N VAL A 212 -7.22 7.58 -10.61
CA VAL A 212 -6.84 7.39 -12.02
C VAL A 212 -7.12 8.65 -12.83
N ALA A 213 -8.26 9.31 -12.62
CA ALA A 213 -8.60 10.56 -13.31
C ALA A 213 -7.63 11.71 -12.96
N LEU A 214 -7.24 11.84 -11.68
CA LEU A 214 -6.23 12.81 -11.24
C LEU A 214 -4.85 12.50 -11.86
N GLY A 215 -4.43 11.24 -11.84
CA GLY A 215 -3.20 10.78 -12.48
C GLY A 215 -3.20 11.04 -14.00
N ALA A 216 -4.33 10.81 -14.67
CA ALA A 216 -4.49 11.15 -16.08
C ALA A 216 -4.37 12.65 -16.33
N ALA A 217 -4.95 13.50 -15.49
CA ALA A 217 -4.77 14.95 -15.57
C ALA A 217 -3.30 15.36 -15.39
N SER A 218 -2.60 14.75 -14.42
CA SER A 218 -1.16 14.95 -14.22
C SER A 218 -0.36 14.51 -15.44
N HIS A 219 -0.68 13.34 -16.01
CA HIS A 219 -0.02 12.76 -17.19
C HIS A 219 -0.18 13.61 -18.44
N PHE A 220 -1.43 13.99 -18.78
CA PHE A 220 -1.73 14.64 -20.07
C PHE A 220 -1.68 16.16 -20.03
N ARG A 221 -1.79 16.80 -18.88
CA ARG A 221 -1.87 18.26 -18.75
C ARG A 221 -0.73 18.87 -17.96
N HIS A 222 -0.50 18.40 -16.70
CA HIS A 222 0.39 19.10 -15.77
C HIS A 222 1.86 18.86 -16.06
N VAL A 223 2.28 17.62 -16.35
CA VAL A 223 3.68 17.31 -16.69
C VAL A 223 4.07 17.90 -18.06
N PRO A 224 3.27 17.80 -19.13
CA PRO A 224 3.56 18.51 -20.37
C PRO A 224 3.63 20.03 -20.23
N ALA A 225 2.75 20.66 -19.43
CA ALA A 225 2.81 22.10 -19.17
C ALA A 225 4.12 22.50 -18.45
N LEU A 226 4.59 21.68 -17.49
CA LEU A 226 5.88 21.87 -16.83
C LEU A 226 7.04 21.82 -17.85
N ARG A 227 7.00 20.90 -18.80
CA ARG A 227 8.00 20.80 -19.87
C ARG A 227 8.02 22.00 -20.80
N ARG A 228 6.86 22.61 -21.07
CA ARG A 228 6.75 23.85 -21.87
C ARG A 228 7.22 25.09 -21.11
N GLY A 229 7.58 24.96 -19.83
CA GLY A 229 8.02 26.08 -19.01
C GLY A 229 6.90 27.05 -18.59
N GLU A 230 5.63 26.60 -18.58
CA GLU A 230 4.51 27.43 -18.14
C GLU A 230 4.69 27.85 -16.68
N SER A 231 4.64 29.15 -16.40
CA SER A 231 4.95 29.71 -15.06
C SER A 231 4.09 29.14 -13.93
N ALA A 232 2.81 28.84 -14.18
CA ALA A 232 1.90 28.26 -13.20
C ALA A 232 1.96 26.71 -13.11
N ALA A 233 2.69 26.03 -13.99
CA ALA A 233 2.72 24.57 -14.05
C ALA A 233 3.27 23.90 -12.76
N PRO A 234 4.35 24.40 -12.14
CA PRO A 234 4.86 23.80 -10.90
C PRO A 234 3.84 23.81 -9.76
N ALA A 235 3.08 24.89 -9.61
CA ALA A 235 2.06 25.02 -8.59
C ALA A 235 0.84 24.12 -8.86
N ARG A 236 0.42 24.01 -10.14
CA ARG A 236 -0.67 23.10 -10.54
C ARG A 236 -0.30 21.65 -10.29
N LEU A 237 0.91 21.22 -10.72
CA LEU A 237 1.39 19.86 -10.51
C LEU A 237 1.49 19.53 -9.01
N ALA A 238 2.01 20.45 -8.19
CA ALA A 238 2.10 20.23 -6.75
C ALA A 238 0.75 20.02 -6.08
N ARG A 239 -0.28 20.79 -6.48
CA ARG A 239 -1.65 20.61 -5.98
C ARG A 239 -2.25 19.28 -6.45
N ALA A 240 -2.04 18.90 -7.70
CA ALA A 240 -2.50 17.63 -8.23
C ALA A 240 -1.86 16.44 -7.48
N VAL A 241 -0.54 16.46 -7.28
CA VAL A 241 0.17 15.42 -6.50
C VAL A 241 -0.34 15.36 -5.06
N GLY A 242 -0.60 16.51 -4.42
CA GLY A 242 -1.21 16.55 -3.09
C GLY A 242 -2.60 15.90 -3.05
N ALA A 243 -3.45 16.17 -4.05
CA ALA A 243 -4.76 15.56 -4.16
C ALA A 243 -4.66 14.04 -4.43
N GLU A 244 -3.76 13.61 -5.33
CA GLU A 244 -3.50 12.19 -5.60
C GLU A 244 -3.08 11.46 -4.32
N LEU A 245 -2.17 12.03 -3.52
CA LEU A 245 -1.72 11.45 -2.25
C LEU A 245 -2.85 11.37 -1.21
N ALA A 246 -3.71 12.39 -1.12
CA ALA A 246 -4.86 12.36 -0.21
C ALA A 246 -5.86 11.25 -0.59
N ILE A 247 -6.21 11.13 -1.88
CA ILE A 247 -7.09 10.06 -2.35
C ILE A 247 -6.42 8.68 -2.21
N ALA A 248 -5.12 8.56 -2.49
CA ALA A 248 -4.37 7.32 -2.27
C ALA A 248 -4.41 6.88 -0.80
N ALA A 249 -4.24 7.80 0.16
CA ALA A 249 -4.37 7.51 1.58
C ALA A 249 -5.77 7.00 1.94
N ALA A 250 -6.82 7.59 1.35
CA ALA A 250 -8.21 7.12 1.52
C ALA A 250 -8.43 5.72 0.90
N VAL A 251 -7.86 5.43 -0.28
CA VAL A 251 -7.89 4.08 -0.89
C VAL A 251 -7.24 3.06 0.03
N LEU A 252 -6.07 3.39 0.62
CA LEU A 252 -5.37 2.50 1.56
C LEU A 252 -6.18 2.29 2.85
N LEU A 253 -6.90 3.32 3.34
CA LEU A 253 -7.80 3.19 4.50
C LEU A 253 -8.95 2.22 4.22
N VAL A 254 -9.63 2.39 3.09
CA VAL A 254 -10.71 1.48 2.69
C VAL A 254 -10.16 0.06 2.42
N THR A 255 -8.94 -0.05 1.89
CA THR A 255 -8.28 -1.36 1.72
C THR A 255 -8.03 -2.04 3.06
N SER A 256 -7.58 -1.30 4.07
CA SER A 256 -7.43 -1.84 5.43
C SER A 256 -8.77 -2.23 6.07
N LEU A 257 -9.81 -1.42 5.86
CA LEU A 257 -11.17 -1.74 6.31
C LEU A 257 -11.67 -3.06 5.69
N LEU A 258 -11.48 -3.26 4.39
CA LEU A 258 -11.82 -4.52 3.71
C LEU A 258 -11.11 -5.72 4.33
N GLY A 259 -9.84 -5.57 4.73
CA GLY A 259 -9.09 -6.62 5.44
C GLY A 259 -9.60 -6.91 6.86
N ALA A 260 -10.33 -5.99 7.49
CA ALA A 260 -10.89 -6.15 8.83
C ALA A 260 -12.36 -6.62 8.85
N LEU A 261 -13.05 -6.53 7.70
CA LEU A 261 -14.44 -6.96 7.55
C LEU A 261 -14.52 -8.46 7.24
N PRO A 262 -15.56 -9.18 7.72
CA PRO A 262 -15.83 -10.56 7.32
C PRO A 262 -16.19 -10.61 5.84
N MET A 263 -15.72 -11.64 5.15
CA MET A 263 -16.12 -11.89 3.76
C MET A 263 -17.59 -12.31 3.67
N PRO A 264 -18.30 -11.96 2.57
CA PRO A 264 -19.73 -12.26 2.44
C PRO A 264 -20.08 -13.75 2.39
N HIS A 265 -19.07 -14.64 2.29
CA HIS A 265 -19.28 -16.10 2.23
C HIS A 265 -19.17 -16.79 3.60
N ASP A 266 -18.74 -16.07 4.64
CA ASP A 266 -18.47 -16.66 5.96
C ASP A 266 -19.73 -16.89 6.78
N HIS A 267 -20.91 -16.54 6.24
CA HIS A 267 -22.21 -16.81 6.84
C HIS A 267 -23.06 -17.66 5.89
N PRO A 268 -23.27 -18.95 6.15
CA PRO A 268 -24.37 -19.70 5.52
C PRO A 268 -25.70 -19.01 5.88
N PRO A 269 -26.70 -19.05 4.99
CA PRO A 269 -28.02 -18.48 5.21
C PRO A 269 -28.72 -19.11 6.42
#